data_a34b589bf0054a9497983eeb888ffc1a
#
_entry.id   a34b589bf0054a9497983eeb888ffc1a
#
_cell.length_a   1.000
_cell.length_b   1.000
_cell.length_c   1.000
_cell.angle_alpha   90.00
_cell.angle_beta   90.00
_cell.angle_gamma   90.00
#
_symmetry.space_group_name_H-M   'P 1'
#
loop_
_entity.id
_entity.type
_entity.pdbx_description
1 polymer ?
#
loop_
_entity_poly.entity_id
_entity_poly.type
_entity_poly.pdbx_seq_one_letter_code
_entity_poly.pdbx_strand_id
1 'polypeptide(L)'
;FSDFPIGEFPYDKNHSAMGEYHFIHYPGYYGKWYDPVCNHTYNGQGASWIISEYNGKHFMEQMRIRNDKPHRTFPMLTSGDRFWRDYTITASVRMFTTKWGNAGIGFCCQNSANLLVLVFEEHELRLEYRHKEEVSIIESAPFDYNCDDTYVLKAEIKGSHVICSVDDKVYFDLDTEYARQGGKVA
;
A
#
# COMPACT_ATOMS: atom_id res chain seq x y z
N PHE A 1 9.43 11.40 -0.58
CA PHE A 1 10.47 10.78 0.28
C PHE A 1 11.84 11.47 0.18
N SER A 2 11.93 12.65 -0.46
CA SER A 2 13.19 13.37 -0.70
C SER A 2 14.03 13.63 0.55
N ASP A 3 13.38 13.78 1.69
CA ASP A 3 14.06 14.10 2.97
C ASP A 3 14.47 12.85 3.76
N PHE A 4 14.19 11.66 3.22
CA PHE A 4 14.52 10.41 3.89
C PHE A 4 15.93 9.97 3.51
N PRO A 5 16.76 9.54 4.48
CA PRO A 5 18.06 8.97 4.16
C PRO A 5 17.91 7.66 3.41
N ILE A 6 18.85 7.40 2.49
CA ILE A 6 18.94 6.12 1.79
C ILE A 6 19.25 5.02 2.80
N GLY A 7 18.60 3.86 2.67
CA GLY A 7 18.81 2.70 3.49
C GLY A 7 17.53 2.07 4.02
N GLU A 8 17.64 1.20 5.00
CA GLU A 8 16.49 0.53 5.60
C GLU A 8 15.51 1.55 6.21
N PHE A 9 14.21 1.29 6.04
CA PHE A 9 13.18 1.99 6.79
C PHE A 9 13.47 1.86 8.29
N PRO A 10 13.41 2.94 9.07
CA PRO A 10 13.88 2.92 10.45
C PRO A 10 12.92 2.13 11.35
N TYR A 11 13.34 0.93 11.69
CA TYR A 11 12.66 0.08 12.66
C TYR A 11 13.28 0.23 14.04
N ASP A 12 12.45 0.28 15.07
CA ASP A 12 12.92 0.25 16.45
C ASP A 12 13.30 -1.19 16.86
N LYS A 13 14.57 -1.51 16.67
CA LYS A 13 15.11 -2.85 16.98
C LYS A 13 15.23 -3.13 18.49
N ASN A 14 15.07 -2.13 19.34
CA ASN A 14 15.22 -2.25 20.79
C ASN A 14 13.89 -2.56 21.50
N HIS A 15 12.78 -2.28 20.83
CA HIS A 15 11.45 -2.49 21.39
C HIS A 15 10.62 -3.37 20.46
N SER A 16 10.07 -4.44 21.00
CA SER A 16 9.09 -5.26 20.29
C SER A 16 7.68 -4.81 20.65
N ALA A 17 6.77 -4.94 19.70
CA ALA A 17 5.36 -4.65 19.90
C ALA A 17 4.50 -5.79 19.34
N MET A 18 3.28 -5.89 19.84
CA MET A 18 2.29 -6.79 19.25
C MET A 18 1.71 -6.13 18.01
N GLY A 19 1.91 -6.73 16.84
CA GLY A 19 1.33 -6.28 15.59
C GLY A 19 -0.16 -6.53 15.49
N GLU A 20 -0.79 -5.99 14.46
CA GLU A 20 -2.24 -6.12 14.23
C GLU A 20 -2.70 -7.58 14.10
N TYR A 21 -1.79 -8.49 13.74
CA TYR A 21 -2.05 -9.93 13.63
C TYR A 21 -1.54 -10.75 14.82
N HIS A 22 -1.34 -10.10 15.96
CA HIS A 22 -0.81 -10.74 17.17
C HIS A 22 0.59 -11.35 17.03
N PHE A 23 1.37 -10.87 16.06
CA PHE A 23 2.77 -11.22 15.95
C PHE A 23 3.65 -10.19 16.64
N ILE A 24 4.68 -10.65 17.31
CA ILE A 24 5.71 -9.76 17.83
C ILE A 24 6.52 -9.23 16.65
N HIS A 25 6.65 -7.93 16.54
CA HIS A 25 7.44 -7.27 15.51
C HIS A 25 8.13 -6.03 16.06
N TYR A 26 9.06 -5.52 15.28
CA TYR A 26 9.70 -4.24 15.57
C TYR A 26 8.93 -3.13 14.83
N PRO A 27 8.36 -2.15 15.55
CA PRO A 27 7.62 -1.08 14.90
C PRO A 27 8.55 -0.24 14.02
N GLY A 28 8.08 0.09 12.83
CA GLY A 28 8.78 0.97 11.90
C GLY A 28 8.02 2.29 11.78
N TYR A 29 8.70 3.39 12.09
CA TYR A 29 8.16 4.74 11.99
C TYR A 29 9.14 5.66 11.30
N TYR A 30 8.67 6.46 10.36
CA TYR A 30 9.43 7.56 9.82
C TYR A 30 8.51 8.77 9.55
N GLY A 31 8.67 9.81 10.33
CA GLY A 31 7.79 10.96 10.26
C GLY A 31 6.33 10.56 10.51
N LYS A 32 5.51 10.68 9.48
CA LYS A 32 4.08 10.32 9.52
C LYS A 32 3.79 8.91 8.99
N TRP A 33 4.82 8.18 8.56
CA TRP A 33 4.68 6.84 8.00
C TRP A 33 4.89 5.77 9.05
N TYR A 34 4.08 4.74 8.97
CA TYR A 34 4.12 3.58 9.85
C TYR A 34 3.93 2.30 9.05
N ASP A 35 4.72 1.26 9.38
CA ASP A 35 4.57 -0.09 8.84
C ASP A 35 3.78 -0.95 9.83
N PRO A 36 2.45 -1.14 9.64
CA PRO A 36 1.61 -1.88 10.58
C PRO A 36 1.81 -3.38 10.49
N VAL A 37 2.40 -3.85 9.40
CA VAL A 37 2.58 -5.28 9.10
C VAL A 37 4.00 -5.73 9.35
N CYS A 38 4.84 -4.80 9.76
CA CYS A 38 6.28 -4.92 9.87
C CYS A 38 6.80 -6.33 10.08
N ASN A 39 7.56 -6.79 9.14
CA ASN A 39 8.23 -8.05 9.16
C ASN A 39 9.73 -7.91 9.25
N HIS A 40 10.19 -6.87 9.93
CA HIS A 40 11.59 -6.81 10.25
C HIS A 40 11.92 -7.96 11.21
N THR A 41 12.34 -9.04 10.62
CA THR A 41 13.18 -10.09 11.21
C THR A 41 12.78 -10.72 12.53
N TYR A 42 11.66 -11.36 12.61
CA TYR A 42 11.56 -12.48 13.54
C TYR A 42 12.43 -13.67 13.08
N ASN A 43 12.73 -13.79 11.78
CA ASN A 43 13.45 -14.90 11.18
C ASN A 43 14.73 -14.52 10.42
N GLY A 44 15.39 -13.41 10.76
CA GLY A 44 16.61 -12.99 10.06
C GLY A 44 16.41 -12.51 8.62
N GLN A 45 15.19 -12.26 8.22
CA GLN A 45 14.85 -11.75 6.89
C GLN A 45 14.82 -10.21 6.94
N GLY A 46 15.58 -9.53 6.11
CA GLY A 46 15.75 -8.06 6.12
C GLY A 46 14.48 -7.21 6.11
N ALA A 47 14.61 -5.92 6.08
CA ALA A 47 13.52 -4.95 6.05
C ALA A 47 12.56 -5.21 4.87
N SER A 48 11.25 -5.00 5.09
CA SER A 48 10.27 -5.05 3.99
C SER A 48 10.37 -3.83 3.09
N TRP A 49 10.83 -2.72 3.63
CA TRP A 49 10.93 -1.43 2.95
C TRP A 49 12.32 -0.84 3.10
N ILE A 50 12.81 -0.25 2.03
CA ILE A 50 14.05 0.54 2.01
C ILE A 50 13.81 1.88 1.31
N ILE A 51 14.63 2.85 1.63
CA ILE A 51 14.72 4.10 0.89
C ILE A 51 15.81 3.94 -0.15
N SER A 52 15.44 4.00 -1.41
CA SER A 52 16.34 3.91 -2.56
C SER A 52 16.39 5.22 -3.31
N GLU A 53 17.38 5.37 -4.18
CA GLU A 53 17.53 6.53 -5.06
C GLU A 53 17.45 6.08 -6.53
N TYR A 54 16.70 6.83 -7.32
CA TYR A 54 16.68 6.71 -8.77
C TYR A 54 16.59 8.08 -9.42
N ASN A 55 17.52 8.39 -10.30
CA ASN A 55 17.62 9.69 -10.99
C ASN A 55 17.59 10.90 -10.01
N GLY A 56 18.31 10.81 -8.90
CA GLY A 56 18.39 11.87 -7.90
C GLY A 56 17.12 12.06 -7.06
N LYS A 57 16.16 11.14 -7.13
CA LYS A 57 14.93 11.16 -6.32
C LYS A 57 14.88 9.97 -5.40
N HIS A 58 14.58 10.21 -4.14
CA HIS A 58 14.34 9.14 -3.16
C HIS A 58 12.92 8.60 -3.30
N PHE A 59 12.80 7.29 -3.18
CA PHE A 59 11.53 6.59 -3.20
C PHE A 59 11.53 5.44 -2.18
N MET A 60 10.34 4.99 -1.85
CA MET A 60 10.14 3.84 -1.00
C MET A 60 10.08 2.59 -1.87
N GLU A 61 10.96 1.65 -1.62
CA GLU A 61 11.06 0.38 -2.33
C GLU A 61 10.64 -0.77 -1.43
N GLN A 62 9.71 -1.57 -1.92
CA GLN A 62 9.26 -2.77 -1.25
C GLN A 62 10.13 -3.96 -1.70
N MET A 63 10.83 -4.57 -0.74
CA MET A 63 11.86 -5.58 -0.99
C MET A 63 11.37 -7.01 -0.84
N ARG A 64 10.14 -7.23 -0.42
CA ARG A 64 9.65 -8.57 -0.10
C ARG A 64 8.53 -9.01 -0.99
N ILE A 65 8.74 -10.18 -1.58
CA ILE A 65 7.68 -10.98 -2.18
C ILE A 65 7.22 -11.96 -1.11
N ARG A 66 5.96 -11.87 -0.68
CA ARG A 66 5.40 -12.84 0.24
C ARG A 66 4.63 -13.91 -0.50
N ASN A 67 5.16 -15.13 -0.40
CA ASN A 67 4.52 -16.34 -0.93
C ASN A 67 3.93 -17.23 0.18
N ASP A 68 4.04 -16.83 1.43
CA ASP A 68 3.63 -17.66 2.56
C ASP A 68 2.11 -17.56 2.77
N LYS A 69 1.44 -18.59 2.37
CA LYS A 69 0.09 -18.89 2.85
C LYS A 69 0.21 -19.44 4.29
N PRO A 70 -0.70 -19.15 5.20
CA PRO A 70 -2.06 -18.61 5.05
C PRO A 70 -2.21 -17.11 5.35
N HIS A 71 -1.16 -16.40 5.72
CA HIS A 71 -1.25 -15.01 6.14
C HIS A 71 -1.06 -14.10 4.93
N ARG A 72 -2.15 -13.71 4.30
CA ARG A 72 -2.18 -12.74 3.18
C ARG A 72 -1.95 -11.32 3.68
N THR A 73 -0.87 -11.10 4.41
CA THR A 73 -0.47 -9.76 4.80
C THR A 73 0.36 -9.16 3.68
N PHE A 74 -0.16 -8.13 3.06
CA PHE A 74 0.59 -7.37 2.07
C PHE A 74 1.50 -6.38 2.80
N PRO A 75 2.79 -6.27 2.43
CA PRO A 75 3.62 -5.19 2.91
C PRO A 75 2.95 -3.86 2.59
N MET A 76 2.82 -2.99 3.59
CA MET A 76 2.21 -1.67 3.40
C MET A 76 2.84 -0.66 4.33
N LEU A 77 2.81 0.59 3.90
CA LEU A 77 3.09 1.74 4.75
C LEU A 77 1.82 2.55 4.86
N THR A 78 1.49 2.96 6.07
CA THR A 78 0.28 3.74 6.32
C THR A 78 0.62 5.13 6.82
N SER A 79 -0.21 6.10 6.47
CA SER A 79 -0.11 7.48 6.97
C SER A 79 -1.51 8.07 7.17
N GLY A 80 -1.60 9.06 8.05
CA GLY A 80 -2.84 9.77 8.30
C GLY A 80 -3.63 9.25 9.50
N ASP A 81 -4.91 9.63 9.56
CA ASP A 81 -5.80 9.33 10.66
C ASP A 81 -7.00 8.50 10.18
N ARG A 82 -7.45 7.55 11.02
CA ARG A 82 -8.61 6.71 10.74
C ARG A 82 -9.94 7.47 10.59
N PHE A 83 -9.97 8.73 10.99
CA PHE A 83 -11.14 9.58 10.88
C PHE A 83 -11.13 10.48 9.63
N TRP A 84 -10.11 10.37 8.79
CA TRP A 84 -10.10 11.13 7.54
C TRP A 84 -11.29 10.76 6.66
N ARG A 85 -11.87 11.79 6.05
CA ARG A 85 -13.00 11.72 5.14
C ARG A 85 -12.73 12.66 3.97
N ASP A 86 -13.34 12.40 2.84
CA ASP A 86 -13.36 13.33 1.70
C ASP A 86 -11.96 13.86 1.34
N TYR A 87 -11.11 12.98 0.88
CA TYR A 87 -9.72 13.30 0.53
C TYR A 87 -9.32 12.70 -0.81
N THR A 88 -8.17 13.14 -1.29
CA THR A 88 -7.50 12.57 -2.45
C THR A 88 -6.14 12.02 -2.05
N ILE A 89 -5.84 10.81 -2.51
CA ILE A 89 -4.49 10.25 -2.48
C ILE A 89 -3.94 10.19 -3.89
N THR A 90 -2.68 10.57 -4.06
CA THR A 90 -1.94 10.43 -5.31
C THR A 90 -0.55 9.88 -5.01
N ALA A 91 -0.12 8.87 -5.76
CA ALA A 91 1.22 8.32 -5.65
C ALA A 91 1.76 7.90 -7.02
N SER A 92 3.04 8.12 -7.22
CA SER A 92 3.77 7.54 -8.35
C SER A 92 4.22 6.14 -7.97
N VAL A 93 3.83 5.17 -8.77
CA VAL A 93 4.11 3.74 -8.56
C VAL A 93 4.89 3.21 -9.74
N ARG A 94 5.92 2.42 -9.46
CA ARG A 94 6.74 1.74 -10.45
C ARG A 94 6.89 0.28 -10.07
N MET A 95 6.68 -0.62 -11.02
CA MET A 95 6.88 -2.05 -10.88
C MET A 95 8.23 -2.44 -11.46
N PHE A 96 9.00 -3.27 -10.74
CA PHE A 96 10.25 -3.82 -11.25
C PHE A 96 10.11 -5.24 -11.80
N THR A 97 8.98 -5.88 -11.58
CA THR A 97 8.72 -7.24 -12.05
C THR A 97 7.23 -7.45 -12.29
N THR A 98 6.92 -8.21 -13.33
CA THR A 98 5.55 -8.67 -13.62
C THR A 98 5.26 -10.04 -13.02
N LYS A 99 6.29 -10.75 -12.56
CA LYS A 99 6.16 -12.18 -12.20
C LYS A 99 5.61 -12.44 -10.80
N TRP A 100 5.78 -11.52 -9.85
CA TRP A 100 5.69 -11.90 -8.43
C TRP A 100 5.12 -10.80 -7.55
N GLY A 101 4.42 -9.86 -8.09
CA GLY A 101 3.97 -8.81 -7.23
C GLY A 101 2.87 -7.95 -7.82
N ASN A 102 2.19 -7.32 -6.92
CA ASN A 102 1.27 -6.25 -7.20
C ASN A 102 1.74 -5.00 -6.45
N ALA A 103 1.42 -3.83 -6.96
CA ALA A 103 1.66 -2.57 -6.29
C ALA A 103 0.47 -1.64 -6.50
N GLY A 104 0.23 -0.79 -5.53
CA GLY A 104 -0.91 0.10 -5.59
C GLY A 104 -0.93 1.11 -4.46
N ILE A 105 -2.09 1.74 -4.32
CA ILE A 105 -2.40 2.68 -3.24
C ILE A 105 -3.59 2.17 -2.45
N GLY A 106 -3.48 2.24 -1.12
CA GLY A 106 -4.57 1.92 -0.21
C GLY A 106 -5.24 3.19 0.33
N PHE A 107 -6.53 3.12 0.57
CA PHE A 107 -7.32 4.21 1.12
C PHE A 107 -8.51 3.69 1.93
N CYS A 108 -9.16 4.56 2.67
CA CYS A 108 -10.18 4.17 3.65
C CYS A 108 -9.68 3.09 4.61
N CYS A 109 -8.38 3.14 4.95
CA CYS A 109 -7.71 2.13 5.73
C CYS A 109 -8.04 2.29 7.22
N GLN A 110 -8.75 1.33 7.78
CA GLN A 110 -9.02 1.26 9.22
C GLN A 110 -7.89 0.52 9.97
N ASN A 111 -7.34 -0.49 9.32
CA ASN A 111 -6.17 -1.26 9.74
C ASN A 111 -5.60 -2.00 8.51
N SER A 112 -4.53 -2.76 8.69
CA SER A 112 -3.86 -3.47 7.58
C SER A 112 -4.70 -4.55 6.91
N ALA A 113 -5.80 -4.94 7.52
CA ALA A 113 -6.71 -5.97 7.03
C ALA A 113 -8.09 -5.43 6.60
N ASN A 114 -8.28 -4.11 6.60
CA ASN A 114 -9.58 -3.51 6.29
C ASN A 114 -9.38 -2.19 5.55
N LEU A 115 -9.38 -2.24 4.23
CA LEU A 115 -9.09 -1.10 3.37
C LEU A 115 -9.57 -1.32 1.93
N LEU A 116 -9.75 -0.22 1.20
CA LEU A 116 -9.85 -0.21 -0.26
C LEU A 116 -8.44 -0.12 -0.87
N VAL A 117 -8.21 -0.78 -1.99
CA VAL A 117 -6.93 -0.76 -2.71
C VAL A 117 -7.15 -0.60 -4.20
N LEU A 118 -6.49 0.38 -4.80
CA LEU A 118 -6.31 0.46 -6.24
C LEU A 118 -4.97 -0.18 -6.56
N VAL A 119 -4.96 -1.27 -7.31
CA VAL A 119 -3.78 -2.13 -7.46
C VAL A 119 -3.60 -2.63 -8.88
N PHE A 120 -2.35 -2.67 -9.32
CA PHE A 120 -1.96 -3.39 -10.54
C PHE A 120 -1.85 -4.88 -10.24
N GLU A 121 -2.54 -5.70 -11.02
CA GLU A 121 -2.47 -7.15 -11.04
C GLU A 121 -2.16 -7.61 -12.46
N GLU A 122 -1.32 -8.59 -12.66
CA GLU A 122 -0.87 -9.13 -13.96
C GLU A 122 -1.22 -8.28 -15.21
N HIS A 123 -2.45 -8.35 -15.71
CA HIS A 123 -2.94 -7.63 -16.90
C HIS A 123 -4.17 -6.75 -16.58
N GLU A 124 -4.38 -6.43 -15.31
CA GLU A 124 -5.55 -5.69 -14.86
C GLU A 124 -5.18 -4.59 -13.86
N LEU A 125 -5.97 -3.52 -13.91
CA LEU A 125 -6.11 -2.60 -12.78
C LEU A 125 -7.36 -3.04 -12.01
N ARG A 126 -7.24 -3.21 -10.69
CA ARG A 126 -8.36 -3.60 -9.83
C ARG A 126 -8.61 -2.57 -8.74
N LEU A 127 -9.88 -2.37 -8.46
CA LEU A 127 -10.35 -1.78 -7.21
C LEU A 127 -10.83 -2.92 -6.32
N GLU A 128 -10.13 -3.13 -5.21
CA GLU A 128 -10.38 -4.22 -4.26
C GLU A 128 -10.82 -3.68 -2.91
N TYR A 129 -11.72 -4.40 -2.25
CA TYR A 129 -11.93 -4.30 -0.81
C TYR A 129 -11.27 -5.48 -0.13
N ARG A 130 -10.37 -5.19 0.77
CA ARG A 130 -9.69 -6.19 1.60
C ARG A 130 -10.28 -6.17 2.99
N HIS A 131 -10.80 -7.32 3.42
CA HIS A 131 -11.36 -7.50 4.75
C HIS A 131 -10.83 -8.80 5.36
N LYS A 132 -10.01 -8.67 6.40
CA LYS A 132 -9.28 -9.80 7.02
C LYS A 132 -8.40 -10.50 5.96
N GLU A 133 -8.68 -11.77 5.70
CA GLU A 133 -7.96 -12.57 4.70
C GLU A 133 -8.69 -12.63 3.35
N GLU A 134 -9.87 -12.01 3.25
CA GLU A 134 -10.69 -12.00 2.05
C GLU A 134 -10.39 -10.78 1.19
N VAL A 135 -10.37 -11.01 -0.12
CA VAL A 135 -10.25 -9.96 -1.14
C VAL A 135 -11.48 -10.02 -2.01
N SER A 136 -12.23 -8.93 -2.03
CA SER A 136 -13.39 -8.76 -2.91
C SER A 136 -13.02 -7.78 -4.02
N ILE A 137 -13.08 -8.21 -5.27
CA ILE A 137 -12.91 -7.33 -6.42
C ILE A 137 -14.20 -6.54 -6.58
N ILE A 138 -14.14 -5.23 -6.48
CA ILE A 138 -15.27 -4.33 -6.69
C ILE A 138 -15.43 -4.06 -8.17
N GLU A 139 -14.32 -3.68 -8.83
CA GLU A 139 -14.23 -3.43 -10.26
C GLU A 139 -12.86 -3.85 -10.78
N SER A 140 -12.79 -4.21 -12.06
CA SER A 140 -11.55 -4.45 -12.78
C SER A 140 -11.60 -3.92 -14.20
N ALA A 141 -10.43 -3.55 -14.73
CA ALA A 141 -10.28 -3.10 -16.10
C ALA A 141 -8.97 -3.64 -16.68
N PRO A 142 -8.94 -4.02 -17.97
CA PRO A 142 -7.69 -4.40 -18.63
C PRO A 142 -6.66 -3.28 -18.51
N PHE A 143 -5.47 -3.62 -18.07
CA PHE A 143 -4.35 -2.70 -17.94
C PHE A 143 -3.03 -3.47 -18.03
N ASP A 144 -2.31 -3.25 -19.14
CA ASP A 144 -0.98 -3.78 -19.31
C ASP A 144 0.04 -2.73 -18.86
N TYR A 145 0.66 -2.98 -17.72
CA TYR A 145 1.77 -2.14 -17.26
C TYR A 145 3.11 -2.66 -17.75
N ASN A 146 4.00 -1.74 -18.05
CA ASN A 146 5.38 -2.07 -18.36
C ASN A 146 6.23 -1.96 -17.10
N CYS A 147 7.10 -2.94 -16.87
CA CYS A 147 8.14 -2.80 -15.88
C CYS A 147 9.02 -1.61 -16.23
N ASP A 148 9.49 -0.93 -15.19
CA ASP A 148 10.31 0.28 -15.32
C ASP A 148 9.57 1.57 -15.73
N ASP A 149 8.33 1.50 -16.16
CA ASP A 149 7.51 2.70 -16.30
C ASP A 149 6.95 3.15 -14.94
N THR A 150 6.73 4.44 -14.82
CA THR A 150 6.14 5.03 -13.62
C THR A 150 4.74 5.51 -13.93
N TYR A 151 3.78 5.06 -13.16
CA TYR A 151 2.36 5.40 -13.29
C TYR A 151 1.92 6.25 -12.10
N VAL A 152 1.10 7.26 -12.35
CA VAL A 152 0.50 8.09 -11.30
C VAL A 152 -0.88 7.53 -10.97
N LEU A 153 -0.99 6.83 -9.83
CA LEU A 153 -2.28 6.35 -9.32
C LEU A 153 -2.91 7.45 -8.48
N LYS A 154 -4.21 7.64 -8.65
CA LYS A 154 -4.99 8.61 -7.90
C LYS A 154 -6.33 8.01 -7.49
N ALA A 155 -6.73 8.22 -6.24
CA ALA A 155 -8.07 7.93 -5.75
C ALA A 155 -8.64 9.17 -5.06
N GLU A 156 -9.82 9.59 -5.48
CA GLU A 156 -10.60 10.68 -4.89
C GLU A 156 -11.79 10.09 -4.17
N ILE A 157 -11.95 10.41 -2.90
CA ILE A 157 -13.00 9.88 -2.04
C ILE A 157 -13.89 11.03 -1.57
N LYS A 158 -15.21 10.90 -1.76
CA LYS A 158 -16.21 11.84 -1.28
C LYS A 158 -17.46 11.09 -0.80
N GLY A 159 -17.59 10.95 0.51
CA GLY A 159 -18.63 10.11 1.11
C GLY A 159 -18.51 8.65 0.70
N SER A 160 -19.48 8.14 -0.05
CA SER A 160 -19.44 6.78 -0.64
C SER A 160 -18.89 6.74 -2.05
N HIS A 161 -18.66 7.91 -2.66
CA HIS A 161 -18.23 8.03 -4.04
C HIS A 161 -16.72 7.94 -4.16
N VAL A 162 -16.24 7.12 -5.10
CA VAL A 162 -14.82 6.88 -5.35
C VAL A 162 -14.53 7.04 -6.84
N ILE A 163 -13.54 7.86 -7.15
CA ILE A 163 -13.01 8.02 -8.51
C ILE A 163 -11.56 7.58 -8.50
N CYS A 164 -11.22 6.57 -9.32
CA CYS A 164 -9.86 6.07 -9.46
C CYS A 164 -9.32 6.33 -10.86
N SER A 165 -8.11 6.85 -10.94
CA SER A 165 -7.43 7.12 -12.20
C SER A 165 -5.98 6.67 -12.20
N VAL A 166 -5.46 6.42 -13.41
CA VAL A 166 -4.04 6.20 -13.69
C VAL A 166 -3.64 7.19 -14.78
N ASP A 167 -2.59 7.98 -14.54
CA ASP A 167 -2.10 9.02 -15.45
C ASP A 167 -3.24 9.93 -15.98
N ASP A 168 -4.05 10.43 -15.05
CA ASP A 168 -5.24 11.26 -15.27
C ASP A 168 -6.39 10.60 -16.06
N LYS A 169 -6.24 9.37 -16.55
CA LYS A 169 -7.34 8.61 -17.14
C LYS A 169 -8.16 7.94 -16.05
N VAL A 170 -9.46 8.25 -16.00
CA VAL A 170 -10.40 7.61 -15.07
C VAL A 170 -10.69 6.18 -15.54
N TYR A 171 -10.52 5.23 -14.63
CA TYR A 171 -10.84 3.82 -14.82
C TYR A 171 -12.08 3.39 -14.03
N PHE A 172 -12.24 3.91 -12.83
CA PHE A 172 -13.39 3.58 -11.97
C PHE A 172 -14.01 4.87 -11.45
N ASP A 173 -15.33 4.93 -11.50
CA ASP A 173 -16.15 6.05 -11.04
C ASP A 173 -17.47 5.47 -10.52
N LEU A 174 -17.57 5.26 -9.18
CA LEU A 174 -18.66 4.48 -8.59
C LEU A 174 -18.90 4.83 -7.12
N ASP A 175 -20.05 4.42 -6.64
CA ASP A 175 -20.39 4.44 -5.22
C ASP A 175 -20.12 3.09 -4.57
N THR A 176 -19.47 3.10 -3.41
CA THR A 176 -19.25 1.91 -2.59
C THR A 176 -19.45 2.21 -1.11
N GLU A 177 -20.15 1.32 -0.42
CA GLU A 177 -20.35 1.45 1.03
C GLU A 177 -19.04 1.40 1.83
N TYR A 178 -18.02 0.72 1.30
CA TYR A 178 -16.73 0.56 1.94
C TYR A 178 -15.95 1.89 2.06
N ALA A 179 -16.26 2.88 1.23
CA ALA A 179 -15.63 4.20 1.32
C ALA A 179 -16.18 5.05 2.48
N ARG A 180 -17.43 4.80 2.93
CA ARG A 180 -18.11 5.61 3.97
C ARG A 180 -17.38 5.62 5.30
N GLN A 181 -16.64 4.57 5.61
CA GLN A 181 -15.87 4.51 6.87
C GLN A 181 -14.71 5.50 6.90
N GLY A 182 -14.22 5.95 5.73
CA GLY A 182 -13.00 6.74 5.59
C GLY A 182 -11.77 5.98 6.09
N GLY A 183 -10.73 6.71 6.47
CA GLY A 183 -9.56 6.08 7.07
C GLY A 183 -8.24 6.66 6.59
N LYS A 184 -7.15 6.03 7.01
CA LYS A 184 -5.77 6.32 6.61
C LYS A 184 -5.56 6.03 5.11
N VAL A 185 -4.41 6.46 4.62
CA VAL A 185 -3.84 6.03 3.33
C VAL A 185 -2.75 4.98 3.53
N ALA A 186 -2.52 4.16 2.49
CA ALA A 186 -1.50 3.11 2.48
C ALA A 186 -0.82 2.99 1.11
#